data_aeff75d7918c3663ab083ba9272dfb73
#
_entry.id   aeff75d7918c3663ab083ba9272dfb73
#
_cell.length_a   1.000
_cell.length_b   1.000
_cell.length_c   1.000
_cell.angle_alpha   90.00
_cell.angle_beta   90.00
_cell.angle_gamma   90.00
#
_symmetry.space_group_name_H-M   'P 1'
#
loop_
_entity.id
_entity.type
_entity.pdbx_description
1 polymer ?
#
loop_
_entity_poly.entity_id
_entity_poly.type
_entity_poly.pdbx_seq_one_letter_code
_entity_poly.pdbx_strand_id
1 'polypeptide(L)'
;MAWHRFLLSVFHERPDLLFRPKTDLREWIANPDHIQKEPESFNTLKYLHIPADWVLDIANFVSSTSTVAYTRIPSSMDVSPGIATSGGSGLAMRRKYEQEGKRFRWKDSNNTAEDFEKTPPSLKR
;
A
#
# COMPACT_ATOMS: atom_id res chain seq x y z
N MET A 1 -15.58 -14.03 -14.18
CA MET A 1 -14.76 -12.83 -14.12
C MET A 1 -13.82 -12.96 -12.94
N ALA A 2 -12.51 -13.04 -13.20
CA ALA A 2 -11.54 -13.11 -12.11
C ALA A 2 -11.41 -11.74 -11.49
N TRP A 3 -11.96 -11.57 -10.31
CA TRP A 3 -11.75 -10.39 -9.49
C TRP A 3 -10.37 -10.51 -8.85
N HIS A 4 -9.40 -9.72 -9.29
CA HIS A 4 -8.18 -9.55 -8.52
C HIS A 4 -8.52 -8.72 -7.29
N ARG A 5 -8.88 -9.40 -6.23
CA ARG A 5 -9.19 -8.78 -4.96
C ARG A 5 -8.00 -8.95 -4.04
N PHE A 6 -7.61 -7.91 -3.36
CA PHE A 6 -6.70 -8.02 -2.24
C PHE A 6 -7.32 -7.37 -1.01
N LEU A 7 -6.96 -7.92 0.12
CA LEU A 7 -7.44 -7.46 1.40
C LEU A 7 -6.53 -6.35 1.92
N LEU A 8 -7.13 -5.23 2.32
CA LEU A 8 -6.42 -4.25 3.13
C LEU A 8 -6.29 -4.81 4.55
N SER A 9 -5.13 -5.34 4.88
CA SER A 9 -4.85 -5.82 6.23
C SER A 9 -4.43 -4.65 7.12
N VAL A 10 -5.08 -4.52 8.27
CA VAL A 10 -4.82 -3.41 9.20
C VAL A 10 -3.66 -3.71 10.16
N PHE A 11 -3.24 -4.97 10.34
CA PHE A 11 -2.37 -5.33 11.46
C PHE A 11 -0.89 -5.53 11.13
N HIS A 12 -0.55 -6.07 9.97
CA HIS A 12 0.83 -6.39 9.65
C HIS A 12 1.34 -5.67 8.41
N GLU A 13 0.44 -5.28 7.56
CA GLU A 13 0.73 -4.51 6.36
C GLU A 13 -0.16 -3.29 6.38
N ARG A 14 0.44 -2.13 6.22
CA ARG A 14 -0.30 -0.87 6.08
C ARG A 14 0.01 -0.28 4.72
N PRO A 15 -0.57 -0.85 3.67
CA PRO A 15 -0.40 -0.24 2.36
C PRO A 15 -1.14 1.09 2.33
N ASP A 16 -0.45 2.12 1.90
CA ASP A 16 -1.08 3.37 1.51
C ASP A 16 -1.61 3.20 0.10
N LEU A 17 -2.91 3.30 -0.04
CA LEU A 17 -3.61 3.00 -1.27
C LEU A 17 -4.30 4.24 -1.80
N LEU A 18 -3.95 4.64 -3.02
CA LEU A 18 -4.69 5.63 -3.77
C LEU A 18 -5.54 4.91 -4.81
N PHE A 19 -6.85 5.10 -4.73
CA PHE A 19 -7.77 4.44 -5.65
C PHE A 19 -8.90 5.36 -6.08
N ARG A 20 -9.47 5.06 -7.23
CA ARG A 20 -10.65 5.74 -7.75
C ARG A 20 -11.77 4.72 -7.91
N PRO A 21 -12.86 4.81 -7.12
CA PRO A 21 -14.00 3.93 -7.31
C PRO A 21 -14.62 4.13 -8.70
N LYS A 22 -15.01 3.04 -9.34
CA LYS A 22 -15.75 3.05 -10.61
C LYS A 22 -17.25 2.96 -10.41
N THR A 23 -17.68 2.79 -9.16
CA THR A 23 -19.08 2.78 -8.75
C THR A 23 -19.24 3.66 -7.50
N ASP A 24 -20.47 3.88 -7.07
CA ASP A 24 -20.70 4.58 -5.81
C ASP A 24 -20.08 3.78 -4.64
N LEU A 25 -19.14 4.39 -3.93
CA LEU A 25 -18.42 3.74 -2.85
C LEU A 25 -19.34 3.35 -1.69
N ARG A 26 -20.39 4.14 -1.43
CA ARG A 26 -21.35 3.84 -0.38
C ARG A 26 -22.14 2.57 -0.69
N GLU A 27 -22.56 2.40 -1.93
CA GLU A 27 -23.23 1.18 -2.39
C GLU A 27 -22.29 -0.01 -2.35
N TRP A 28 -21.03 0.18 -2.71
CA TRP A 28 -20.01 -0.86 -2.65
C TRP A 28 -19.82 -1.37 -1.23
N ILE A 29 -19.65 -0.46 -0.27
CA ILE A 29 -19.45 -0.80 1.15
C ILE A 29 -20.70 -1.47 1.75
N ALA A 30 -21.90 -1.08 1.31
CA ALA A 30 -23.14 -1.65 1.79
C ALA A 30 -23.35 -3.12 1.39
N ASN A 31 -22.64 -3.59 0.36
CA ASN A 31 -22.74 -4.98 -0.07
C ASN A 31 -21.86 -5.88 0.81
N PRO A 32 -22.44 -6.82 1.58
CA PRO A 32 -21.66 -7.69 2.46
C PRO A 32 -20.68 -8.61 1.73
N ASP A 33 -20.88 -8.88 0.44
CA ASP A 33 -19.96 -9.67 -0.36
C ASP A 33 -18.60 -8.96 -0.60
N HIS A 34 -18.58 -7.65 -0.40
CA HIS A 34 -17.37 -6.84 -0.56
C HIS A 34 -16.59 -6.67 0.74
N ILE A 35 -17.12 -7.20 1.84
CA ILE A 35 -16.49 -7.16 3.15
C ILE A 35 -16.35 -8.60 3.63
N GLN A 36 -15.11 -9.08 3.71
CA GLN A 36 -14.86 -10.48 4.02
C GLN A 36 -13.72 -10.62 5.02
N LYS A 37 -13.78 -11.75 5.73
CA LYS A 37 -12.70 -12.20 6.59
C LYS A 37 -11.50 -12.62 5.75
N GLU A 38 -10.30 -12.40 6.27
CA GLU A 38 -9.08 -12.86 5.66
C GLU A 38 -9.09 -14.39 5.51
N PRO A 39 -8.82 -14.94 4.30
CA PRO A 39 -8.76 -16.38 4.11
C PRO A 39 -7.70 -17.03 5.01
N GLU A 40 -8.02 -18.20 5.55
CA GLU A 40 -7.10 -19.00 6.37
C GLU A 40 -6.62 -18.32 7.65
N SER A 41 -7.24 -17.22 8.05
CA SER A 41 -6.89 -16.54 9.30
C SER A 41 -7.84 -16.91 10.42
N PHE A 42 -7.29 -17.06 11.63
CA PHE A 42 -8.09 -17.19 12.85
C PHE A 42 -8.69 -15.86 13.31
N ASN A 43 -8.28 -14.76 12.69
CA ASN A 43 -8.81 -13.44 12.99
C ASN A 43 -10.25 -13.32 12.49
N THR A 44 -11.13 -12.77 13.33
CA THR A 44 -12.55 -12.56 12.99
C THR A 44 -12.82 -11.22 12.32
N LEU A 45 -11.80 -10.37 12.17
CA LEU A 45 -11.95 -9.07 11.53
C LEU A 45 -12.29 -9.22 10.05
N LYS A 46 -13.14 -8.32 9.58
CA LYS A 46 -13.54 -8.25 8.18
C LYS A 46 -12.91 -7.03 7.53
N TYR A 47 -12.55 -7.19 6.27
CA TYR A 47 -11.86 -6.16 5.49
C TYR A 47 -12.65 -5.84 4.23
N LEU A 48 -12.58 -4.58 3.83
CA LEU A 48 -13.16 -4.13 2.57
C LEU A 48 -12.29 -4.60 1.40
N HIS A 49 -12.92 -5.19 0.40
CA HIS A 49 -12.27 -5.56 -0.85
C HIS A 49 -12.30 -4.39 -1.82
N ILE A 50 -11.12 -4.02 -2.31
CA ILE A 50 -10.96 -2.99 -3.34
C ILE A 50 -10.59 -3.70 -4.65
N PRO A 51 -11.35 -3.53 -5.73
CA PRO A 51 -10.98 -4.08 -7.03
C PRO A 51 -9.64 -3.52 -7.52
N ALA A 52 -8.81 -4.40 -8.09
CA ALA A 52 -7.47 -4.04 -8.55
C ALA A 52 -7.49 -2.93 -9.61
N ASP A 53 -8.50 -2.90 -10.47
CA ASP A 53 -8.63 -1.89 -11.51
C ASP A 53 -9.03 -0.50 -11.02
N TRP A 54 -9.38 -0.38 -9.73
CA TRP A 54 -9.60 0.93 -9.09
C TRP A 54 -8.30 1.56 -8.57
N VAL A 55 -7.26 0.76 -8.39
CA VAL A 55 -6.01 1.20 -7.77
C VAL A 55 -5.20 2.05 -8.74
N LEU A 56 -4.82 3.24 -8.30
CA LEU A 56 -3.97 4.17 -9.05
C LEU A 56 -2.52 4.05 -8.62
N ASP A 57 -2.29 3.92 -7.32
CA ASP A 57 -0.95 3.80 -6.74
C ASP A 57 -1.03 3.05 -5.41
N ILE A 58 0.04 2.36 -5.08
CA ILE A 58 0.15 1.65 -3.82
C ILE A 58 1.57 1.77 -3.28
N ALA A 59 1.69 2.03 -1.99
CA ALA A 59 2.94 1.99 -1.27
C ALA A 59 2.77 1.09 -0.05
N ASN A 60 3.61 0.08 0.06
CA ASN A 60 3.52 -0.92 1.11
C ASN A 60 4.77 -0.90 1.98
N PHE A 61 4.60 -0.74 3.28
CA PHE A 61 5.68 -0.75 4.24
C PHE A 61 5.48 -1.87 5.25
N VAL A 62 6.52 -2.65 5.47
CA VAL A 62 6.54 -3.73 6.47
C VAL A 62 7.52 -3.38 7.60
N SER A 63 7.29 -3.95 8.75
CA SER A 63 8.07 -3.64 9.96
C SER A 63 9.48 -4.23 9.95
N SER A 64 9.69 -5.31 9.19
CA SER A 64 10.98 -5.99 9.13
C SER A 64 11.09 -6.83 7.88
N THR A 65 12.30 -7.28 7.57
CA THR A 65 12.55 -8.17 6.43
C THR A 65 11.85 -9.52 6.56
N SER A 66 11.59 -9.98 7.77
CA SER A 66 10.89 -11.25 7.99
C SER A 66 9.41 -11.19 7.62
N THR A 67 8.80 -9.99 7.57
CA THR A 67 7.40 -9.82 7.20
C THR A 67 7.19 -9.68 5.69
N VAL A 68 8.24 -9.50 4.91
CA VAL A 68 8.14 -9.36 3.45
C VAL A 68 7.47 -10.57 2.80
N ALA A 69 7.75 -11.77 3.31
CA ALA A 69 7.18 -13.02 2.78
C ALA A 69 5.66 -13.12 2.95
N TYR A 70 5.07 -12.30 3.81
CA TYR A 70 3.65 -12.34 4.11
C TYR A 70 2.86 -11.25 3.37
N THR A 71 3.52 -10.49 2.50
CA THR A 71 2.81 -9.47 1.72
C THR A 71 1.82 -10.14 0.77
N ARG A 72 0.61 -9.61 0.72
CA ARG A 72 -0.48 -10.12 -0.12
C ARG A 72 -0.77 -9.24 -1.31
N ILE A 73 0.01 -8.20 -1.46
CA ILE A 73 -0.13 -7.30 -2.59
C ILE A 73 0.47 -7.98 -3.82
N PRO A 74 -0.26 -8.07 -4.93
CA PRO A 74 0.27 -8.66 -6.15
C PRO A 74 1.54 -7.95 -6.63
N SER A 75 2.53 -8.71 -7.09
CA SER A 75 3.79 -8.15 -7.58
C SER A 75 3.62 -7.23 -8.79
N SER A 76 2.51 -7.37 -9.51
CA SER A 76 2.15 -6.44 -10.59
C SER A 76 1.80 -5.03 -10.09
N MET A 77 1.46 -4.89 -8.81
CA MET A 77 1.14 -3.60 -8.19
C MET A 77 2.30 -3.04 -7.38
N ASP A 78 3.02 -3.91 -6.68
CA ASP A 78 4.19 -3.54 -5.90
C ASP A 78 5.16 -4.72 -5.86
N VAL A 79 6.31 -4.56 -6.47
CA VAL A 79 7.30 -5.64 -6.62
C VAL A 79 7.84 -6.06 -5.25
N SER A 80 8.13 -5.10 -4.37
CA SER A 80 8.58 -5.38 -3.02
C SER A 80 8.25 -4.26 -2.06
N PRO A 81 7.87 -4.59 -0.82
CA PRO A 81 7.56 -3.58 0.18
C PRO A 81 8.82 -2.88 0.67
N GLY A 82 8.65 -1.63 1.12
CA GLY A 82 9.67 -0.91 1.85
C GLY A 82 9.73 -1.34 3.31
N ILE A 83 10.91 -1.26 3.90
CA ILE A 83 11.07 -1.49 5.33
C ILE A 83 10.85 -0.19 6.08
N ALA A 84 9.81 -0.16 6.90
CA ALA A 84 9.45 1.03 7.66
C ALA A 84 10.51 1.34 8.72
N THR A 85 10.60 2.60 9.09
CA THR A 85 11.42 3.02 10.22
C THR A 85 10.76 2.57 11.53
N SER A 86 11.57 2.21 12.52
CA SER A 86 11.04 1.92 13.85
C SER A 86 10.52 3.20 14.53
N GLY A 87 9.51 3.05 15.37
CA GLY A 87 9.01 4.14 16.19
C GLY A 87 10.12 4.75 17.05
N GLY A 88 10.19 6.08 17.13
CA GLY A 88 11.22 6.78 17.89
C GLY A 88 12.58 6.88 17.24
N SER A 89 12.76 6.41 15.99
CA SER A 89 14.04 6.51 15.27
C SER A 89 14.39 7.92 14.83
N GLY A 90 13.41 8.84 14.81
CA GLY A 90 13.61 10.19 14.28
C GLY A 90 13.68 10.25 12.76
N LEU A 91 13.32 9.16 12.08
CA LEU A 91 13.35 9.06 10.63
C LEU A 91 11.93 8.91 10.05
N ALA A 92 11.75 9.36 8.83
CA ALA A 92 10.52 9.22 8.05
C ALA A 92 10.81 8.49 6.75
N MET A 93 9.77 7.95 6.15
CA MET A 93 9.83 7.40 4.79
C MET A 93 9.38 8.48 3.81
N ARG A 94 10.17 8.72 2.80
CA ARG A 94 9.87 9.71 1.78
C ARG A 94 10.02 9.10 0.39
N ARG A 95 9.06 9.41 -0.50
CA ARG A 95 9.19 9.02 -1.91
C ARG A 95 10.35 9.77 -2.54
N LYS A 96 11.18 9.06 -3.27
CA LYS A 96 12.28 9.64 -4.05
C LYS A 96 11.72 10.44 -5.22
N TYR A 97 12.49 11.38 -5.71
CA TYR A 97 12.15 12.16 -6.88
C TYR A 97 13.36 12.34 -7.79
N GLU A 98 13.09 12.54 -9.06
CA GLU A 98 14.08 12.87 -10.06
C GLU A 98 13.90 14.32 -10.49
N GLN A 99 14.99 15.08 -10.60
CA GLN A 99 14.94 16.47 -11.01
C GLN A 99 15.63 16.64 -12.36
N GLU A 100 14.89 17.22 -13.31
CA GLU A 100 15.41 17.62 -14.63
C GLU A 100 15.17 19.13 -14.79
N GLY A 101 16.24 19.95 -14.62
CA GLY A 101 16.13 21.40 -14.65
C GLY A 101 15.22 21.93 -13.55
N LYS A 102 14.13 22.62 -13.93
CA LYS A 102 13.11 23.13 -13.00
C LYS A 102 11.98 22.14 -12.73
N ARG A 103 11.96 21.00 -13.41
CA ARG A 103 10.94 19.97 -13.25
C ARG A 103 11.45 18.89 -12.32
N PHE A 104 10.59 18.38 -11.47
CA PHE A 104 10.84 17.15 -10.75
C PHE A 104 9.65 16.22 -10.87
N ARG A 105 9.94 14.93 -10.82
CA ARG A 105 8.96 13.87 -10.93
C ARG A 105 9.18 12.87 -9.80
N TRP A 106 8.11 12.49 -9.16
CA TRP A 106 8.18 11.44 -8.16
C TRP A 106 8.53 10.10 -8.80
N LYS A 107 9.43 9.37 -8.17
CA LYS A 107 9.77 8.02 -8.62
C LYS A 107 8.61 7.08 -8.33
N ASP A 108 8.15 6.38 -9.35
CA ASP A 108 7.08 5.39 -9.25
C ASP A 108 7.40 4.24 -10.20
N SER A 109 8.08 3.23 -9.66
CA SER A 109 8.44 2.01 -10.39
C SER A 109 7.60 0.80 -10.00
N ASN A 110 6.52 1.00 -9.23
CA ASN A 110 5.74 -0.07 -8.61
C ASN A 110 6.60 -0.98 -7.73
N ASN A 111 7.59 -0.39 -7.08
CA ASN A 111 8.48 -1.06 -6.14
C ASN A 111 8.73 -0.14 -4.95
N THR A 112 7.97 -0.32 -3.88
CA THR A 112 8.04 0.53 -2.70
C THR A 112 9.46 0.54 -2.09
N ALA A 113 10.15 -0.60 -2.09
CA ALA A 113 11.50 -0.70 -1.55
C ALA A 113 12.50 0.21 -2.29
N GLU A 114 12.30 0.42 -3.60
CA GLU A 114 13.16 1.27 -4.42
C GLU A 114 12.69 2.72 -4.50
N ASP A 115 11.38 2.94 -4.43
CA ASP A 115 10.77 4.24 -4.65
C ASP A 115 10.83 5.14 -3.43
N PHE A 116 11.10 4.58 -2.25
CA PHE A 116 11.13 5.32 -0.98
C PHE A 116 12.50 5.23 -0.32
N GLU A 117 12.80 6.24 0.50
CA GLU A 117 14.02 6.32 1.28
C GLU A 117 13.74 6.76 2.71
N LYS A 118 14.62 6.39 3.63
CA LYS A 118 14.61 6.88 5.00
C LYS A 118 15.30 8.23 5.05
N THR A 119 14.67 9.19 5.68
CA THR A 119 15.19 10.55 5.77
C THR A 119 14.74 11.21 7.07
N PRO A 120 15.51 12.17 7.62
CA PRO A 120 14.98 13.02 8.68
C PRO A 120 13.71 13.72 8.21
N PRO A 121 12.67 13.81 9.05
CA PRO A 121 11.45 14.50 8.66
C PRO A 121 11.73 15.98 8.39
N SER A 122 11.06 16.53 7.37
CA SER A 122 11.23 17.93 6.98
C SER A 122 9.88 18.50 6.55
N LEU A 123 9.59 19.70 7.01
CA LEU A 123 8.44 20.48 6.56
C LEU A 123 8.76 21.32 5.31
N LYS A 124 10.00 21.33 4.87
CA LYS A 124 10.40 22.03 3.65
C LYS A 124 9.95 21.22 2.43
N ARG A 125 9.24 21.88 1.59
CA ARG A 125 8.85 21.37 0.29
C ARG A 125 9.95 21.63 -0.74
#